data_f6e7e587cb688ba7c006886f94cb9f54
#
_entry.id   f6e7e587cb688ba7c006886f94cb9f54
#
_cell.length_a   1.000
_cell.length_b   1.000
_cell.length_c   1.000
_cell.angle_alpha   90.00
_cell.angle_beta   90.00
_cell.angle_gamma   90.00
#
_symmetry.space_group_name_H-M   'P 1'
#
loop_
_entity.id
_entity.type
_entity.pdbx_description
1 polymer ?
#
loop_
_entity_poly.entity_id
_entity_poly.type
_entity_poly.pdbx_seq_one_letter_code
_entity_poly.pdbx_strand_id
1 'polypeptide(L)'
;AALRQCDDLTLEFFQRLSPLAGRIGQYWLQLPATFGPRDLPALWAFLDSLPKDFHYGVEVRHPGFFSKGDEERQLNRGLHERGVNRVILDSRPVHAAIPHNEAIIEAQRKKPKVPVHAVVTAGQPMVRFIGSDNMAQNLAMFTPWLEKLPLWQQTTTPYLFLHTPDIAQAPELVDALWNTLRTALPDLGDAPAIPQQSSLF
;
A
#
# COMPACT_ATOMS: atom_id res chain seq x y z
N ALA A 1 -14.47 -0.06 19.23
CA ALA A 1 -13.02 -0.17 19.17
C ALA A 1 -12.62 -0.95 17.94
N ALA A 2 -11.64 -0.48 17.17
CA ALA A 2 -11.21 -1.14 15.95
C ALA A 2 -10.76 -2.60 16.24
N LEU A 3 -11.14 -3.53 15.36
CA LEU A 3 -10.78 -4.96 15.41
C LEU A 3 -11.31 -5.73 16.63
N ARG A 4 -12.34 -5.24 17.28
CA ARG A 4 -13.00 -5.95 18.38
C ARG A 4 -14.45 -6.28 17.99
N GLN A 5 -14.89 -7.52 18.29
CA GLN A 5 -16.24 -8.00 17.98
C GLN A 5 -16.61 -7.84 16.49
N CYS A 6 -15.68 -8.20 15.59
CA CYS A 6 -15.88 -8.11 14.14
C CYS A 6 -15.87 -9.49 13.45
N ASP A 7 -15.99 -10.58 14.21
CA ASP A 7 -15.86 -11.94 13.70
C ASP A 7 -16.93 -12.25 12.63
N ASP A 8 -18.19 -11.89 12.87
CA ASP A 8 -19.28 -12.10 11.91
C ASP A 8 -19.06 -11.29 10.63
N LEU A 9 -18.64 -10.03 10.75
CA LEU A 9 -18.32 -9.19 9.59
C LEU A 9 -17.12 -9.73 8.80
N THR A 10 -16.13 -10.23 9.51
CA THR A 10 -14.94 -10.83 8.90
C THR A 10 -15.31 -12.11 8.16
N LEU A 11 -16.12 -12.97 8.78
CA LEU A 11 -16.62 -14.19 8.15
C LEU A 11 -17.44 -13.88 6.89
N GLU A 12 -18.38 -12.94 6.97
CA GLU A 12 -19.18 -12.50 5.83
C GLU A 12 -18.29 -11.96 4.70
N PHE A 13 -17.26 -11.15 5.02
CA PHE A 13 -16.30 -10.63 4.05
C PHE A 13 -15.60 -11.76 3.28
N PHE A 14 -15.07 -12.76 3.97
CA PHE A 14 -14.41 -13.90 3.33
C PHE A 14 -15.39 -14.75 2.52
N GLN A 15 -16.62 -14.97 3.01
CA GLN A 15 -17.64 -15.69 2.29
C GLN A 15 -18.01 -15.01 0.96
N ARG A 16 -18.17 -13.69 0.97
CA ARG A 16 -18.47 -12.90 -0.24
C ARG A 16 -17.33 -12.93 -1.27
N LEU A 17 -16.08 -13.01 -0.82
CA LEU A 17 -14.91 -13.06 -1.69
C LEU A 17 -14.47 -14.48 -2.06
N SER A 18 -15.09 -15.53 -1.49
CA SER A 18 -14.71 -16.91 -1.75
C SER A 18 -14.66 -17.29 -3.24
N PRO A 19 -15.55 -16.78 -4.13
CA PRO A 19 -15.46 -17.09 -5.57
C PRO A 19 -14.19 -16.56 -6.23
N LEU A 20 -13.50 -15.60 -5.61
CA LEU A 20 -12.27 -14.98 -6.09
C LEU A 20 -11.00 -15.53 -5.41
N ALA A 21 -11.15 -16.46 -4.45
CA ALA A 21 -10.05 -16.92 -3.59
C ALA A 21 -8.76 -17.27 -4.36
N GLY A 22 -8.87 -17.98 -5.48
CA GLY A 22 -7.73 -18.37 -6.32
C GLY A 22 -7.07 -17.22 -7.10
N ARG A 23 -7.63 -16.01 -7.03
CA ARG A 23 -7.12 -14.80 -7.70
C ARG A 23 -6.69 -13.70 -6.75
N ILE A 24 -6.83 -13.92 -5.44
CA ILE A 24 -6.49 -12.94 -4.41
C ILE A 24 -5.01 -13.10 -4.06
N GLY A 25 -4.21 -12.09 -4.35
CA GLY A 25 -2.79 -12.06 -4.01
C GLY A 25 -2.58 -11.87 -2.51
N GLN A 26 -3.22 -10.85 -1.92
CA GLN A 26 -3.27 -10.68 -0.47
C GLN A 26 -4.46 -9.80 -0.06
N TYR A 27 -4.94 -9.99 1.17
CA TYR A 27 -5.89 -9.09 1.81
C TYR A 27 -5.16 -7.94 2.51
N TRP A 28 -5.73 -6.76 2.42
CA TRP A 28 -5.13 -5.56 2.98
C TRP A 28 -6.02 -4.94 4.06
N LEU A 29 -5.51 -4.88 5.28
CA LEU A 29 -6.12 -4.22 6.43
C LEU A 29 -5.55 -2.81 6.59
N GLN A 30 -6.38 -1.79 6.35
CA GLN A 30 -6.01 -0.40 6.57
C GLN A 30 -6.52 0.07 7.92
N LEU A 31 -5.62 0.44 8.83
CA LEU A 31 -5.96 0.93 10.16
C LEU A 31 -6.09 2.46 10.18
N PRO A 32 -7.02 3.03 10.96
CA PRO A 32 -7.14 4.47 11.09
C PRO A 32 -5.94 5.08 11.86
N ALA A 33 -5.73 6.39 11.70
CA ALA A 33 -4.64 7.10 12.40
C ALA A 33 -4.78 7.09 13.94
N THR A 34 -5.98 6.82 14.44
CA THR A 34 -6.25 6.66 15.88
C THR A 34 -5.85 5.30 16.45
N PHE A 35 -5.53 4.31 15.57
CA PHE A 35 -5.07 3.00 15.99
C PHE A 35 -3.57 3.08 16.31
N GLY A 36 -3.24 3.18 17.59
CA GLY A 36 -1.88 3.41 18.07
C GLY A 36 -1.23 2.16 18.69
N PRO A 37 0.00 2.31 19.22
CA PRO A 37 0.75 1.21 19.84
C PRO A 37 0.01 0.45 20.94
N ARG A 38 -0.85 1.13 21.69
CA ARG A 38 -1.68 0.51 22.75
C ARG A 38 -2.70 -0.49 22.21
N ASP A 39 -3.04 -0.39 20.93
CA ASP A 39 -4.03 -1.25 20.27
C ASP A 39 -3.43 -2.52 19.67
N LEU A 40 -2.09 -2.65 19.65
CA LEU A 40 -1.40 -3.81 19.08
C LEU A 40 -1.93 -5.17 19.58
N PRO A 41 -2.29 -5.36 20.87
CA PRO A 41 -2.89 -6.62 21.31
C PRO A 41 -4.18 -6.98 20.56
N ALA A 42 -5.01 -5.98 20.20
CA ALA A 42 -6.21 -6.23 19.39
C ALA A 42 -5.87 -6.59 17.95
N LEU A 43 -4.82 -5.99 17.36
CA LEU A 43 -4.33 -6.37 16.05
C LEU A 43 -3.84 -7.82 16.03
N TRP A 44 -3.07 -8.22 17.03
CA TRP A 44 -2.55 -9.59 17.11
C TRP A 44 -3.67 -10.62 17.23
N ALA A 45 -4.60 -10.40 18.13
CA ALA A 45 -5.76 -11.28 18.31
C ALA A 45 -6.56 -11.40 16.99
N PHE A 46 -6.79 -10.30 16.29
CA PHE A 46 -7.47 -10.28 15.01
C PHE A 46 -6.70 -11.07 13.94
N LEU A 47 -5.41 -10.79 13.73
CA LEU A 47 -4.59 -11.49 12.73
C LEU A 47 -4.46 -12.98 13.03
N ASP A 48 -4.41 -13.36 14.32
CA ASP A 48 -4.33 -14.75 14.74
C ASP A 48 -5.64 -15.53 14.48
N SER A 49 -6.80 -14.83 14.44
CA SER A 49 -8.10 -15.42 14.11
C SER A 49 -8.36 -15.59 12.61
N LEU A 50 -7.57 -14.93 11.74
CA LEU A 50 -7.78 -14.98 10.29
C LEU A 50 -7.42 -16.36 9.69
N PRO A 51 -8.09 -16.77 8.57
CA PRO A 51 -7.71 -17.97 7.80
C PRO A 51 -6.23 -17.97 7.43
N LYS A 52 -5.55 -19.12 7.53
CA LYS A 52 -4.10 -19.21 7.30
C LYS A 52 -3.72 -19.44 5.83
N ASP A 53 -4.70 -19.70 4.97
CA ASP A 53 -4.49 -20.00 3.55
C ASP A 53 -4.29 -18.75 2.69
N PHE A 54 -4.36 -17.56 3.30
CA PHE A 54 -4.23 -16.29 2.60
C PHE A 54 -3.06 -15.47 3.13
N HIS A 55 -2.59 -14.57 2.26
CA HIS A 55 -1.61 -13.55 2.65
C HIS A 55 -2.31 -12.26 3.09
N TYR A 56 -1.68 -11.58 4.03
CA TYR A 56 -2.23 -10.35 4.62
C TYR A 56 -1.22 -9.23 4.61
N GLY A 57 -1.71 -8.00 4.41
CA GLY A 57 -0.96 -6.77 4.58
C GLY A 57 -1.63 -5.84 5.59
N VAL A 58 -0.87 -5.15 6.41
CA VAL A 58 -1.37 -4.17 7.38
C VAL A 58 -0.78 -2.80 7.09
N GLU A 59 -1.65 -1.83 6.81
CA GLU A 59 -1.28 -0.41 6.71
C GLU A 59 -1.57 0.29 8.03
N VAL A 60 -0.53 0.79 8.68
CA VAL A 60 -0.64 1.64 9.87
C VAL A 60 -0.49 3.10 9.48
N ARG A 61 -1.14 3.99 10.25
CA ARG A 61 -1.16 5.44 9.99
C ARG A 61 -0.81 6.28 11.21
N HIS A 62 -0.74 5.68 12.40
CA HIS A 62 -0.40 6.38 13.63
C HIS A 62 1.09 6.73 13.67
N PRO A 63 1.48 7.98 13.99
CA PRO A 63 2.88 8.43 13.98
C PRO A 63 3.84 7.59 14.83
N GLY A 64 3.37 7.00 15.93
CA GLY A 64 4.16 6.12 16.80
C GLY A 64 4.76 4.91 16.08
N PHE A 65 4.20 4.49 14.94
CA PHE A 65 4.73 3.41 14.12
C PHE A 65 5.75 3.86 13.07
N PHE A 66 6.20 5.13 13.13
CA PHE A 66 7.15 5.73 12.20
C PHE A 66 8.27 6.49 12.91
N SER A 67 8.49 6.20 14.18
CA SER A 67 9.50 6.88 15.02
C SER A 67 10.87 6.19 15.05
N LYS A 68 11.00 5.01 14.44
CA LYS A 68 12.14 4.08 14.60
C LYS A 68 12.38 3.64 16.05
N GLY A 69 11.39 3.87 16.91
CA GLY A 69 11.37 3.53 18.33
C GLY A 69 10.90 2.10 18.61
N ASP A 70 10.66 1.81 19.90
CA ASP A 70 10.26 0.48 20.37
C ASP A 70 8.90 0.05 19.82
N GLU A 71 7.95 0.98 19.72
CA GLU A 71 6.61 0.72 19.22
C GLU A 71 6.64 0.27 17.75
N GLU A 72 7.48 0.90 16.94
CA GLU A 72 7.65 0.48 15.53
C GLU A 72 8.37 -0.87 15.45
N ARG A 73 9.40 -1.10 16.27
CA ARG A 73 10.09 -2.39 16.34
C ARG A 73 9.13 -3.51 16.76
N GLN A 74 8.26 -3.25 17.74
CA GLN A 74 7.25 -4.19 18.19
C GLN A 74 6.24 -4.52 17.09
N LEU A 75 5.75 -3.51 16.36
CA LEU A 75 4.88 -3.71 15.20
C LEU A 75 5.55 -4.61 14.16
N ASN A 76 6.75 -4.24 13.71
CA ASN A 76 7.46 -4.95 12.65
C ASN A 76 7.75 -6.41 13.03
N ARG A 77 8.18 -6.66 14.27
CA ARG A 77 8.43 -8.00 14.80
C ARG A 77 7.14 -8.82 14.83
N GLY A 78 6.05 -8.27 15.38
CA GLY A 78 4.78 -8.99 15.49
C GLY A 78 4.14 -9.30 14.14
N LEU A 79 4.32 -8.44 13.13
CA LEU A 79 3.92 -8.73 11.75
C LEU A 79 4.80 -9.82 11.13
N HIS A 80 6.12 -9.74 11.31
CA HIS A 80 7.07 -10.73 10.80
C HIS A 80 6.80 -12.13 11.38
N GLU A 81 6.60 -12.24 12.70
CA GLU A 81 6.29 -13.50 13.39
C GLU A 81 5.02 -14.18 12.87
N ARG A 82 4.09 -13.40 12.29
CA ARG A 82 2.82 -13.87 11.72
C ARG A 82 2.84 -14.02 10.20
N GLY A 83 3.97 -13.75 9.54
CA GLY A 83 4.06 -13.75 8.08
C GLY A 83 3.16 -12.72 7.41
N VAL A 84 2.88 -11.60 8.09
CA VAL A 84 2.02 -10.52 7.60
C VAL A 84 2.87 -9.37 7.05
N ASN A 85 2.51 -8.85 5.88
CA ASN A 85 3.23 -7.75 5.25
C ASN A 85 2.89 -6.41 5.93
N ARG A 86 3.91 -5.62 6.25
CA ARG A 86 3.71 -4.19 6.53
C ARG A 86 3.53 -3.47 5.21
N VAL A 87 2.36 -2.85 4.99
CA VAL A 87 2.15 -1.99 3.82
C VAL A 87 3.01 -0.74 3.97
N ILE A 88 3.83 -0.48 2.97
CA ILE A 88 4.75 0.65 2.95
C ILE A 88 4.03 1.82 2.27
N LEU A 89 3.73 2.85 3.04
CA LEU A 89 3.07 4.05 2.54
C LEU A 89 4.09 5.10 2.14
N ASP A 90 4.07 5.49 0.88
CA ASP A 90 4.85 6.62 0.37
C ASP A 90 3.92 7.74 -0.06
N SER A 91 3.72 8.70 0.82
CA SER A 91 2.91 9.89 0.58
C SER A 91 3.74 11.17 0.37
N ARG A 92 5.05 11.01 0.13
CA ARG A 92 5.95 12.15 -0.08
C ARG A 92 5.50 13.07 -1.21
N PRO A 93 5.13 12.55 -2.42
CA PRO A 93 4.78 13.44 -3.53
C PRO A 93 3.54 14.28 -3.24
N VAL A 94 2.46 13.66 -2.75
CA VAL A 94 1.23 14.42 -2.45
C VAL A 94 1.44 15.48 -1.38
N HIS A 95 2.32 15.24 -0.38
CA HIS A 95 2.60 16.22 0.67
C HIS A 95 3.65 17.26 0.29
N ALA A 96 4.41 17.03 -0.79
CA ALA A 96 5.33 18.01 -1.36
C ALA A 96 4.65 18.93 -2.38
N ALA A 97 3.47 18.57 -2.88
CA ALA A 97 2.71 19.38 -3.82
C ALA A 97 2.18 20.66 -3.15
N ILE A 98 2.18 21.76 -3.91
CA ILE A 98 1.53 23.01 -3.50
C ILE A 98 0.01 22.78 -3.55
N PRO A 99 -0.74 23.07 -2.48
CA PRO A 99 -2.20 22.86 -2.45
C PRO A 99 -2.94 23.93 -3.25
N HIS A 100 -3.01 23.78 -4.58
CA HIS A 100 -3.58 24.75 -5.50
C HIS A 100 -4.96 24.35 -6.07
N ASN A 101 -5.40 23.13 -5.80
CA ASN A 101 -6.72 22.63 -6.20
C ASN A 101 -7.33 21.74 -5.10
N GLU A 102 -8.65 21.52 -5.20
CA GLU A 102 -9.41 20.77 -4.20
C GLU A 102 -8.92 19.32 -4.06
N ALA A 103 -8.56 18.66 -5.17
CA ALA A 103 -8.11 17.26 -5.15
C ALA A 103 -6.82 17.09 -4.33
N ILE A 104 -5.83 17.99 -4.51
CA ILE A 104 -4.60 18.00 -3.72
C ILE A 104 -4.89 18.30 -2.25
N ILE A 105 -5.70 19.31 -1.97
CA ILE A 105 -6.06 19.71 -0.58
C ILE A 105 -6.72 18.52 0.13
N GLU A 106 -7.70 17.90 -0.51
CA GLU A 106 -8.39 16.74 0.06
C GLU A 106 -7.46 15.54 0.24
N ALA A 107 -6.61 15.26 -0.75
CA ALA A 107 -5.65 14.18 -0.65
C ALA A 107 -4.66 14.40 0.51
N GLN A 108 -4.10 15.60 0.66
CA GLN A 108 -3.23 15.96 1.79
C GLN A 108 -3.93 15.82 3.14
N ARG A 109 -5.22 16.16 3.21
CA ARG A 109 -6.02 16.02 4.43
C ARG A 109 -6.28 14.54 4.78
N LYS A 110 -6.57 13.69 3.78
CA LYS A 110 -6.94 12.27 3.97
C LYS A 110 -5.75 11.34 4.09
N LYS A 111 -4.61 11.67 3.52
CA LYS A 111 -3.43 10.80 3.54
C LYS A 111 -2.52 11.17 4.71
N PRO A 112 -2.01 10.18 5.47
CA PRO A 112 -1.11 10.49 6.57
C PRO A 112 0.22 11.03 6.04
N LYS A 113 0.74 12.08 6.70
CA LYS A 113 2.08 12.61 6.45
C LYS A 113 3.07 11.90 7.38
N VAL A 114 3.63 10.80 6.89
CA VAL A 114 4.56 9.95 7.65
C VAL A 114 5.84 9.71 6.86
N PRO A 115 6.98 9.43 7.52
CA PRO A 115 8.19 9.01 6.83
C PRO A 115 8.01 7.70 6.07
N VAL A 116 8.74 7.53 4.97
CA VAL A 116 8.77 6.26 4.24
C VAL A 116 9.74 5.30 4.93
N HIS A 117 9.22 4.22 5.48
CA HIS A 117 10.02 3.14 6.05
C HIS A 117 9.80 1.88 5.21
N ALA A 118 10.77 1.59 4.34
CA ALA A 118 10.73 0.44 3.43
C ALA A 118 11.12 -0.86 4.18
N VAL A 119 10.27 -1.26 5.13
CA VAL A 119 10.46 -2.46 5.95
C VAL A 119 9.63 -3.60 5.37
N VAL A 120 10.29 -4.70 4.99
CA VAL A 120 9.65 -5.93 4.52
C VAL A 120 9.50 -6.87 5.70
N THR A 121 8.27 -7.27 6.03
CA THR A 121 7.98 -8.17 7.15
C THR A 121 7.52 -9.56 6.69
N ALA A 122 7.16 -9.73 5.41
CA ALA A 122 6.76 -11.01 4.84
C ALA A 122 7.06 -11.08 3.33
N GLY A 123 6.76 -12.22 2.69
CA GLY A 123 7.18 -12.56 1.33
C GLY A 123 6.50 -11.80 0.19
N GLN A 124 5.52 -10.93 0.46
CA GLN A 124 4.80 -10.17 -0.57
C GLN A 124 4.74 -8.68 -0.19
N PRO A 125 5.88 -7.97 -0.24
CA PRO A 125 5.93 -6.56 0.14
C PRO A 125 4.98 -5.72 -0.71
N MET A 126 4.23 -4.84 -0.06
CA MET A 126 3.29 -3.95 -0.71
C MET A 126 3.71 -2.50 -0.53
N VAL A 127 3.89 -1.80 -1.64
CA VAL A 127 4.15 -0.36 -1.66
C VAL A 127 2.90 0.35 -2.16
N ARG A 128 2.50 1.37 -1.43
CA ARG A 128 1.44 2.28 -1.80
C ARG A 128 2.02 3.66 -2.02
N PHE A 129 2.22 4.01 -3.28
CA PHE A 129 2.77 5.29 -3.69
C PHE A 129 1.62 6.27 -3.99
N ILE A 130 1.59 7.39 -3.27
CA ILE A 130 0.59 8.44 -3.43
C ILE A 130 1.26 9.60 -4.15
N GLY A 131 1.06 9.66 -5.45
CA GLY A 131 1.56 10.74 -6.32
C GLY A 131 0.88 12.09 -6.04
N SER A 132 1.41 13.10 -6.69
CA SER A 132 0.78 14.42 -6.85
C SER A 132 0.25 14.54 -8.29
N ASP A 133 -0.24 15.70 -8.66
CA ASP A 133 -0.58 16.06 -10.04
C ASP A 133 0.65 16.53 -10.86
N ASN A 134 1.84 16.55 -10.27
CA ASN A 134 3.10 16.88 -10.94
C ASN A 134 3.87 15.60 -11.30
N MET A 135 3.81 15.20 -12.57
CA MET A 135 4.44 13.97 -13.06
C MET A 135 5.95 13.97 -12.85
N ALA A 136 6.64 15.08 -13.13
CA ALA A 136 8.09 15.15 -12.96
C ALA A 136 8.50 14.96 -11.48
N GLN A 137 7.73 15.52 -10.55
CA GLN A 137 7.93 15.31 -9.12
C GLN A 137 7.68 13.85 -8.71
N ASN A 138 6.62 13.23 -9.26
CA ASN A 138 6.31 11.83 -8.99
C ASN A 138 7.46 10.92 -9.44
N LEU A 139 7.98 11.10 -10.65
CA LEU A 139 9.10 10.33 -11.19
C LEU A 139 10.37 10.51 -10.34
N ALA A 140 10.72 11.75 -9.99
CA ALA A 140 11.89 12.04 -9.16
C ALA A 140 11.78 11.38 -7.77
N MET A 141 10.60 11.43 -7.15
CA MET A 141 10.39 10.81 -5.83
C MET A 141 10.23 9.28 -5.87
N PHE A 142 9.94 8.73 -7.05
CA PHE A 142 9.87 7.28 -7.26
C PHE A 142 11.26 6.63 -7.43
N THR A 143 12.30 7.39 -7.76
CA THR A 143 13.66 6.88 -8.03
C THR A 143 14.17 5.83 -7.01
N PRO A 144 14.01 5.99 -5.68
CA PRO A 144 14.46 4.97 -4.74
C PRO A 144 13.77 3.60 -4.89
N TRP A 145 12.58 3.56 -5.50
CA TRP A 145 11.85 2.32 -5.75
C TRP A 145 12.41 1.54 -6.94
N LEU A 146 13.09 2.23 -7.89
CA LEU A 146 13.77 1.59 -9.02
C LEU A 146 14.94 0.70 -8.57
N GLU A 147 15.50 0.96 -7.39
CA GLU A 147 16.54 0.11 -6.81
C GLU A 147 15.94 -1.01 -5.95
N LYS A 148 14.90 -0.69 -5.17
CA LYS A 148 14.34 -1.62 -4.19
C LYS A 148 13.46 -2.71 -4.80
N LEU A 149 12.60 -2.35 -5.76
CA LEU A 149 11.66 -3.30 -6.37
C LEU A 149 12.38 -4.45 -7.09
N PRO A 150 13.42 -4.20 -7.92
CA PRO A 150 14.20 -5.28 -8.53
C PRO A 150 14.89 -6.20 -7.53
N LEU A 151 15.42 -5.63 -6.44
CA LEU A 151 16.03 -6.44 -5.37
C LEU A 151 15.01 -7.35 -4.70
N TRP A 152 13.82 -6.84 -4.41
CA TRP A 152 12.76 -7.64 -3.79
C TRP A 152 12.22 -8.71 -4.73
N GLN A 153 12.09 -8.40 -6.02
CA GLN A 153 11.59 -9.34 -7.02
C GLN A 153 12.45 -10.60 -7.16
N GLN A 154 13.73 -10.55 -6.77
CA GLN A 154 14.61 -11.72 -6.79
C GLN A 154 14.15 -12.85 -5.86
N THR A 155 13.44 -12.52 -4.78
CA THR A 155 13.04 -13.48 -3.74
C THR A 155 11.58 -13.40 -3.34
N THR A 156 10.86 -12.37 -3.79
CA THR A 156 9.46 -12.07 -3.40
C THR A 156 8.64 -11.62 -4.60
N THR A 157 7.33 -11.47 -4.39
CA THR A 157 6.43 -10.83 -5.38
C THR A 157 5.97 -9.49 -4.81
N PRO A 158 6.64 -8.37 -5.14
CA PRO A 158 6.22 -7.06 -4.66
C PRO A 158 4.95 -6.58 -5.35
N TYR A 159 4.04 -5.95 -4.58
CA TYR A 159 2.86 -5.27 -5.08
C TYR A 159 3.08 -3.77 -5.05
N LEU A 160 2.74 -3.08 -6.13
CA LEU A 160 2.82 -1.64 -6.23
C LEU A 160 1.46 -1.05 -6.55
N PHE A 161 0.91 -0.26 -5.63
CA PHE A 161 -0.33 0.48 -5.81
C PHE A 161 -0.03 1.96 -6.02
N LEU A 162 -0.45 2.47 -7.17
CA LEU A 162 -0.24 3.85 -7.58
C LEU A 162 -1.55 4.65 -7.42
N HIS A 163 -1.45 5.78 -6.76
CA HIS A 163 -2.57 6.68 -6.54
C HIS A 163 -2.21 8.09 -6.98
N THR A 164 -3.21 8.83 -7.43
CA THR A 164 -3.16 10.27 -7.69
C THR A 164 -4.26 10.96 -6.89
N PRO A 165 -4.15 12.25 -6.61
CA PRO A 165 -5.22 13.01 -5.95
C PRO A 165 -6.54 12.95 -6.73
N ASP A 166 -6.49 13.17 -8.03
CA ASP A 166 -7.58 12.85 -8.95
C ASP A 166 -7.35 11.44 -9.54
N ILE A 167 -8.25 10.52 -9.25
CA ILE A 167 -8.14 9.12 -9.70
C ILE A 167 -8.08 8.98 -11.23
N ALA A 168 -8.64 9.93 -11.96
CA ALA A 168 -8.61 9.94 -13.43
C ALA A 168 -7.18 10.03 -14.00
N GLN A 169 -6.24 10.61 -13.23
CA GLN A 169 -4.83 10.72 -13.60
C GLN A 169 -3.99 9.49 -13.25
N ALA A 170 -4.56 8.53 -12.52
CA ALA A 170 -3.81 7.34 -12.12
C ALA A 170 -3.28 6.51 -13.30
N PRO A 171 -4.01 6.33 -14.43
CA PRO A 171 -3.50 5.62 -15.59
C PRO A 171 -2.24 6.27 -16.19
N GLU A 172 -2.17 7.61 -16.26
CA GLU A 172 -0.99 8.32 -16.77
C GLU A 172 0.22 8.11 -15.86
N LEU A 173 0.00 8.13 -14.52
CA LEU A 173 1.05 7.82 -13.55
C LEU A 173 1.55 6.38 -13.70
N VAL A 174 0.63 5.42 -13.89
CA VAL A 174 0.98 4.02 -14.14
C VAL A 174 1.86 3.90 -15.37
N ASP A 175 1.46 4.49 -16.50
CA ASP A 175 2.20 4.41 -17.76
C ASP A 175 3.61 5.01 -17.63
N ALA A 176 3.72 6.21 -17.07
CA ALA A 176 4.99 6.88 -16.85
C ALA A 176 5.94 6.07 -15.93
N LEU A 177 5.43 5.54 -14.82
CA LEU A 177 6.23 4.73 -13.90
C LEU A 177 6.53 3.34 -14.46
N TRP A 178 5.63 2.75 -15.23
CA TRP A 178 5.87 1.47 -15.91
C TRP A 178 7.03 1.56 -16.88
N ASN A 179 7.03 2.57 -17.73
CA ASN A 179 8.14 2.82 -18.67
C ASN A 179 9.47 3.02 -17.93
N THR A 180 9.44 3.71 -16.80
CA THR A 180 10.62 3.90 -15.95
C THR A 180 11.07 2.59 -15.29
N LEU A 181 10.13 1.78 -14.77
CA LEU A 181 10.42 0.48 -14.16
C LEU A 181 11.02 -0.52 -15.15
N ARG A 182 10.59 -0.52 -16.41
CA ARG A 182 11.14 -1.40 -17.46
C ARG A 182 12.64 -1.21 -17.68
N THR A 183 13.19 -0.05 -17.38
CA THR A 183 14.64 0.17 -17.45
C THR A 183 15.40 -0.64 -16.37
N ALA A 184 14.76 -0.86 -15.22
CA ALA A 184 15.33 -1.62 -14.11
C ALA A 184 14.86 -3.09 -14.08
N LEU A 185 13.73 -3.38 -14.74
CA LEU A 185 13.07 -4.69 -14.84
C LEU A 185 12.70 -4.97 -16.30
N PRO A 186 13.65 -5.38 -17.15
CA PRO A 186 13.39 -5.60 -18.59
C PRO A 186 12.29 -6.63 -18.87
N ASP A 187 12.12 -7.62 -17.99
CA ASP A 187 11.13 -8.69 -18.12
C ASP A 187 9.72 -8.28 -17.64
N LEU A 188 9.52 -7.01 -17.27
CA LEU A 188 8.22 -6.54 -16.77
C LEU A 188 7.10 -6.61 -17.81
N GLY A 189 7.46 -6.71 -19.11
CA GLY A 189 6.50 -6.72 -20.21
C GLY A 189 5.95 -5.31 -20.56
N ASP A 190 4.91 -5.28 -21.37
CA ASP A 190 4.26 -4.03 -21.75
C ASP A 190 3.30 -3.52 -20.67
N ALA A 191 3.11 -2.21 -20.59
CA ALA A 191 2.11 -1.61 -19.72
C ALA A 191 0.71 -2.15 -20.10
N PRO A 192 -0.18 -2.37 -19.13
CA PRO A 192 -1.56 -2.73 -19.41
C PRO A 192 -2.19 -1.69 -20.34
N ALA A 193 -2.80 -2.14 -21.43
CA ALA A 193 -3.51 -1.23 -22.34
C ALA A 193 -4.64 -0.53 -21.58
N ILE A 194 -4.65 0.79 -21.62
CA ILE A 194 -5.78 1.58 -21.12
C ILE A 194 -6.90 1.43 -22.15
N PRO A 195 -8.06 0.84 -21.80
CA PRO A 195 -9.16 0.74 -22.75
C PRO A 195 -9.57 2.16 -23.20
N GLN A 196 -9.38 2.44 -24.49
CA GLN A 196 -9.97 3.65 -25.06
C GLN A 196 -11.47 3.41 -25.17
N GLN A 197 -12.26 4.26 -24.55
CA GLN A 197 -13.70 4.26 -24.77
C GLN A 197 -13.92 4.65 -26.25
N SER A 198 -14.30 3.67 -27.07
CA SER A 198 -14.81 3.99 -28.42
C SER A 198 -16.01 4.91 -28.23
N SER A 199 -16.03 6.05 -28.96
CA SER A 199 -17.16 6.96 -28.89
C SER A 199 -18.45 6.17 -29.18
N LEU A 200 -19.43 6.33 -28.30
CA LEU A 200 -20.75 5.73 -28.47
C LEU A 200 -21.61 6.49 -29.51
N PHE A 201 -21.02 7.46 -30.23
CA PHE A 201 -21.69 8.27 -31.26
C PHE A 201 -20.76 8.52 -32.45
#